data_1512eaee19f075004cbdb3a7ac393294
#
_entry.id   1512eaee19f075004cbdb3a7ac393294
#
_cell.length_a   1.000
_cell.length_b   1.000
_cell.length_c   1.000
_cell.angle_alpha   90.00
_cell.angle_beta   90.00
_cell.angle_gamma   90.00
#
_symmetry.space_group_name_H-M   'P 1'
#
loop_
_entity.id
_entity.type
_entity.pdbx_description
1 polymer ?
#
loop_
_entity_poly.entity_id
_entity_poly.type
_entity_poly.pdbx_seq_one_letter_code
_entity_poly.pdbx_strand_id
1 'polypeptide(L)'
;MKTIMEGDEKYSKLELVDVVYGDDEPQKSTDQTAALLQNYKDLKVICAPTTVGIAAAAKYLQDNGSSCKLTGLGLPSEMQEYTGDDDSHSCPYFYLWDMQGLGKLSAYTTISLINGDITGAKDDKFTAGDLGDYTVTEADDGGTEVVLGAPLKFDTSNIEEMAKLY
;
A
#
# COMPACT_ATOMS: atom_id res chain seq x y z
N MET A 1 3.08 3.90 11.03
CA MET A 1 3.59 4.90 10.07
C MET A 1 4.10 6.14 10.79
N LYS A 2 3.27 6.91 11.52
CA LYS A 2 3.68 8.14 12.25
C LYS A 2 4.94 7.92 13.10
N THR A 3 4.93 6.96 14.00
CA THR A 3 6.06 6.65 14.90
C THR A 3 7.37 6.35 14.15
N ILE A 4 7.28 5.67 13.00
CA ILE A 4 8.44 5.36 12.17
C ILE A 4 8.97 6.63 11.50
N MET A 5 8.09 7.47 10.95
CA MET A 5 8.50 8.72 10.29
C MET A 5 9.13 9.72 11.26
N GLU A 6 8.65 9.76 12.51
CA GLU A 6 9.19 10.65 13.54
C GLU A 6 10.44 10.11 14.23
N GLY A 7 10.67 8.80 14.20
CA GLY A 7 11.76 8.14 14.95
C GLY A 7 12.95 7.67 14.12
N ASP A 8 12.84 7.60 12.79
CA ASP A 8 13.90 7.09 11.91
C ASP A 8 14.58 8.24 11.15
N GLU A 9 15.89 8.37 11.30
CA GLU A 9 16.73 9.39 10.66
C GLU A 9 16.57 9.42 9.13
N LYS A 10 16.23 8.29 8.52
CA LYS A 10 15.92 8.17 7.08
C LYS A 10 14.84 9.16 6.63
N TYR A 11 13.91 9.50 7.51
CA TYR A 11 12.80 10.40 7.25
C TYR A 11 13.01 11.82 7.79
N SER A 12 14.21 12.17 8.26
CA SER A 12 14.53 13.47 8.88
C SER A 12 14.29 14.70 7.98
N LYS A 13 14.17 14.48 6.66
CA LYS A 13 13.85 15.54 5.68
C LYS A 13 12.35 15.67 5.41
N LEU A 14 11.51 14.82 6.00
CA LEU A 14 10.07 14.88 5.89
C LEU A 14 9.48 15.49 7.15
N GLU A 15 8.53 16.38 6.97
CA GLU A 15 7.71 16.94 8.03
C GLU A 15 6.30 16.35 7.93
N LEU A 16 5.88 15.58 8.95
CA LEU A 16 4.52 15.09 9.07
C LEU A 16 3.66 16.19 9.68
N VAL A 17 2.94 16.93 8.86
CA VAL A 17 2.16 18.10 9.30
C VAL A 17 0.84 17.74 9.97
N ASP A 18 0.21 16.63 9.56
CA ASP A 18 -1.07 16.21 10.14
C ASP A 18 -1.36 14.72 9.87
N VAL A 19 -2.30 14.16 10.65
CA VAL A 19 -2.90 12.84 10.45
C VAL A 19 -4.40 12.97 10.59
N VAL A 20 -5.13 12.74 9.52
CA VAL A 20 -6.59 12.84 9.47
C VAL A 20 -7.23 11.48 9.16
N TYR A 21 -8.49 11.31 9.50
CA TYR A 21 -9.19 10.03 9.37
C TYR A 21 -10.40 10.17 8.44
N GLY A 22 -10.36 9.46 7.32
CA GLY A 22 -11.46 9.36 6.34
C GLY A 22 -12.47 8.27 6.69
N ASP A 23 -12.16 7.41 7.69
CA ASP A 23 -12.98 6.28 8.16
C ASP A 23 -13.45 5.35 7.03
N ASP A 24 -12.65 5.27 5.99
CA ASP A 24 -12.92 4.50 4.77
C ASP A 24 -14.22 4.91 4.06
N GLU A 25 -14.62 6.18 4.22
CA GLU A 25 -15.77 6.79 3.57
C GLU A 25 -15.33 7.77 2.47
N PRO A 26 -15.84 7.66 1.23
CA PRO A 26 -15.40 8.50 0.11
C PRO A 26 -15.60 9.99 0.36
N GLN A 27 -16.77 10.39 0.83
CA GLN A 27 -17.07 11.81 1.07
C GLN A 27 -16.20 12.38 2.17
N LYS A 28 -16.05 11.65 3.27
CA LYS A 28 -15.22 12.09 4.38
C LYS A 28 -13.76 12.19 3.99
N SER A 29 -13.24 11.24 3.20
CA SER A 29 -11.88 11.27 2.68
C SER A 29 -11.65 12.48 1.75
N THR A 30 -12.64 12.81 0.94
CA THR A 30 -12.64 14.02 0.10
C THR A 30 -12.60 15.29 0.95
N ASP A 31 -13.45 15.39 1.97
CA ASP A 31 -13.54 16.55 2.86
C ASP A 31 -12.22 16.74 3.65
N GLN A 32 -11.61 15.64 4.13
CA GLN A 32 -10.32 15.68 4.79
C GLN A 32 -9.20 16.12 3.84
N THR A 33 -9.20 15.65 2.60
CA THR A 33 -8.24 16.09 1.57
C THR A 33 -8.37 17.58 1.29
N ALA A 34 -9.60 18.08 1.15
CA ALA A 34 -9.88 19.50 0.98
C ALA A 34 -9.36 20.34 2.17
N ALA A 35 -9.63 19.87 3.39
CA ALA A 35 -9.18 20.54 4.62
C ALA A 35 -7.65 20.60 4.73
N LEU A 36 -6.96 19.49 4.39
CA LEU A 36 -5.49 19.48 4.36
C LEU A 36 -4.92 20.54 3.42
N LEU A 37 -5.43 20.63 2.18
CA LEU A 37 -4.98 21.64 1.20
C LEU A 37 -5.34 23.06 1.60
N GLN A 38 -6.44 23.24 2.34
CA GLN A 38 -6.83 24.54 2.84
C GLN A 38 -5.90 25.02 3.98
N ASN A 39 -5.55 24.10 4.89
CA ASN A 39 -4.77 24.40 6.08
C ASN A 39 -3.26 24.47 5.79
N TYR A 40 -2.76 23.66 4.86
CA TYR A 40 -1.33 23.51 4.55
C TYR A 40 -1.07 23.85 3.09
N LYS A 41 -0.86 25.14 2.78
CA LYS A 41 -0.71 25.64 1.41
C LYS A 41 0.51 25.08 0.66
N ASP A 42 1.53 24.69 1.41
CA ASP A 42 2.78 24.13 0.88
C ASP A 42 2.84 22.60 0.95
N LEU A 43 1.71 21.94 1.21
CA LEU A 43 1.64 20.48 1.30
C LEU A 43 2.12 19.84 -0.01
N LYS A 44 3.10 18.94 0.11
CA LYS A 44 3.74 18.31 -1.05
C LYS A 44 3.16 16.94 -1.36
N VAL A 45 2.84 16.16 -0.31
CA VAL A 45 2.40 14.77 -0.47
C VAL A 45 1.32 14.43 0.55
N ILE A 46 0.31 13.71 0.10
CA ILE A 46 -0.64 13.00 0.94
C ILE A 46 -0.35 11.49 0.82
N CYS A 47 -0.30 10.79 1.94
CA CYS A 47 -0.22 9.33 1.97
C CYS A 47 -1.56 8.77 2.49
N ALA A 48 -2.30 8.08 1.61
CA ALA A 48 -3.60 7.49 1.95
C ALA A 48 -3.49 5.94 1.91
N PRO A 49 -3.47 5.28 3.09
CA PRO A 49 -3.20 3.84 3.17
C PRO A 49 -4.44 2.95 3.05
N THR A 50 -5.49 3.40 2.37
CA THR A 50 -6.70 2.61 2.07
C THR A 50 -7.17 2.87 0.64
N THR A 51 -7.81 1.88 0.00
CA THR A 51 -8.32 1.99 -1.38
C THR A 51 -9.33 3.12 -1.53
N VAL A 52 -10.27 3.24 -0.61
CA VAL A 52 -11.29 4.29 -0.63
C VAL A 52 -10.67 5.67 -0.42
N GLY A 53 -9.77 5.78 0.57
CA GLY A 53 -9.09 7.03 0.89
C GLY A 53 -8.22 7.55 -0.24
N ILE A 54 -7.43 6.67 -0.88
CA ILE A 54 -6.53 7.07 -1.98
C ILE A 54 -7.32 7.47 -3.23
N ALA A 55 -8.37 6.74 -3.60
CA ALA A 55 -9.19 7.06 -4.76
C ALA A 55 -9.92 8.40 -4.58
N ALA A 56 -10.50 8.64 -3.42
CA ALA A 56 -11.18 9.90 -3.10
C ALA A 56 -10.20 11.10 -3.11
N ALA A 57 -9.02 10.94 -2.51
CA ALA A 57 -7.98 11.96 -2.52
C ALA A 57 -7.43 12.21 -3.93
N ALA A 58 -7.18 11.15 -4.71
CA ALA A 58 -6.69 11.24 -6.08
C ALA A 58 -7.62 12.07 -6.96
N LYS A 59 -8.90 11.72 -6.92
CA LYS A 59 -9.94 12.43 -7.66
C LYS A 59 -10.01 13.90 -7.25
N TYR A 60 -10.03 14.20 -5.96
CA TYR A 60 -10.10 15.57 -5.47
C TYR A 60 -8.90 16.41 -5.92
N LEU A 61 -7.68 15.87 -5.78
CA LEU A 61 -6.45 16.56 -6.19
C LEU A 61 -6.46 16.87 -7.70
N GLN A 62 -6.86 15.90 -8.52
CA GLN A 62 -6.88 16.02 -9.97
C GLN A 62 -7.96 16.99 -10.45
N ASP A 63 -9.19 16.86 -9.95
CA ASP A 63 -10.31 17.75 -10.30
C ASP A 63 -10.05 19.22 -9.93
N ASN A 64 -9.23 19.47 -8.91
CA ASN A 64 -8.87 20.83 -8.46
C ASN A 64 -7.52 21.32 -8.98
N GLY A 65 -6.85 20.57 -9.86
CA GLY A 65 -5.55 20.94 -10.42
C GLY A 65 -4.46 21.17 -9.36
N SER A 66 -4.49 20.36 -8.28
CA SER A 66 -3.56 20.51 -7.18
C SER A 66 -2.16 20.02 -7.55
N SER A 67 -1.14 20.78 -7.15
CA SER A 67 0.27 20.36 -7.28
C SER A 67 0.71 19.36 -6.19
N CYS A 68 -0.11 19.15 -5.16
CA CYS A 68 0.13 18.14 -4.15
C CYS A 68 0.02 16.76 -4.77
N LYS A 69 1.00 15.89 -4.53
CA LYS A 69 1.01 14.51 -5.04
C LYS A 69 0.50 13.54 -4.00
N LEU A 70 0.07 12.38 -4.47
CA LEU A 70 -0.53 11.33 -3.66
C LEU A 70 0.29 10.04 -3.77
N THR A 71 0.31 9.28 -2.71
CA THR A 71 0.78 7.89 -2.67
C THR A 71 0.01 7.13 -1.59
N GLY A 72 0.16 5.82 -1.54
CA GLY A 72 -0.48 5.02 -0.49
C GLY A 72 -0.79 3.60 -0.95
N LEU A 73 -1.91 3.05 -0.48
CA LEU A 73 -2.43 1.75 -0.89
C LEU A 73 -3.71 1.93 -1.70
N GLY A 74 -3.79 1.26 -2.85
CA GLY A 74 -4.96 1.36 -3.73
C GLY A 74 -5.12 0.16 -4.66
N LEU A 75 -6.32 0.03 -5.24
CA LEU A 75 -6.58 -0.94 -6.31
C LEU A 75 -6.17 -0.34 -7.67
N PRO A 76 -5.37 -1.06 -8.47
CA PRO A 76 -4.97 -0.58 -9.79
C PRO A 76 -6.15 -0.18 -10.69
N SER A 77 -7.24 -0.95 -10.67
CA SER A 77 -8.45 -0.63 -11.47
C SER A 77 -9.09 0.70 -11.10
N GLU A 78 -9.02 1.13 -9.84
CA GLU A 78 -9.58 2.40 -9.39
C GLU A 78 -8.60 3.57 -9.54
N MET A 79 -7.29 3.26 -9.52
CA MET A 79 -6.24 4.27 -9.54
C MET A 79 -5.68 4.56 -10.93
N GLN A 80 -6.05 3.79 -11.95
CA GLN A 80 -5.49 3.88 -13.29
C GLN A 80 -5.59 5.30 -13.88
N GLU A 81 -6.74 5.95 -13.75
CA GLU A 81 -6.97 7.30 -14.31
C GLU A 81 -6.23 8.41 -13.57
N TYR A 82 -5.74 8.14 -12.36
CA TYR A 82 -5.02 9.10 -11.52
C TYR A 82 -3.51 8.89 -11.53
N THR A 83 -3.04 7.80 -12.18
CA THR A 83 -1.63 7.38 -12.13
C THR A 83 -0.86 7.89 -13.33
N GLY A 84 0.11 8.76 -13.10
CA GLY A 84 0.95 9.33 -14.15
C GLY A 84 2.08 10.17 -13.61
N ASP A 85 3.11 10.39 -14.45
CA ASP A 85 4.32 11.12 -14.09
C ASP A 85 4.27 12.61 -14.44
N ASP A 86 3.18 13.06 -15.06
CA ASP A 86 2.98 14.46 -15.45
C ASP A 86 2.13 15.25 -14.45
N ASP A 87 1.96 16.54 -14.73
CA ASP A 87 1.23 17.44 -13.83
C ASP A 87 -0.30 17.24 -13.86
N SER A 88 -0.83 16.53 -14.85
CA SER A 88 -2.26 16.23 -14.92
C SER A 88 -2.70 15.07 -14.01
N HIS A 89 -1.72 14.26 -13.56
CA HIS A 89 -1.99 13.12 -12.70
C HIS A 89 -1.60 13.41 -11.24
N SER A 90 -2.49 13.03 -10.32
CA SER A 90 -2.30 13.28 -8.89
C SER A 90 -1.39 12.25 -8.20
N CYS A 91 -1.31 11.02 -8.73
CA CYS A 91 -0.62 9.89 -8.10
C CYS A 91 0.50 9.34 -9.00
N PRO A 92 1.77 9.69 -8.76
CA PRO A 92 2.88 9.15 -9.57
C PRO A 92 3.10 7.66 -9.34
N TYR A 93 2.83 7.16 -8.15
CA TYR A 93 2.90 5.74 -7.80
C TYR A 93 2.16 5.44 -6.51
N PHE A 94 1.72 4.21 -6.37
CA PHE A 94 1.09 3.66 -5.17
C PHE A 94 1.44 2.18 -5.02
N TYR A 95 0.94 1.54 -3.99
CA TYR A 95 1.28 0.16 -3.65
C TYR A 95 0.04 -0.68 -3.33
N LEU A 96 0.20 -1.99 -3.47
CA LEU A 96 -0.72 -2.99 -2.93
C LEU A 96 0.07 -4.29 -2.69
N TRP A 97 -0.42 -5.18 -1.84
CA TRP A 97 0.16 -6.52 -1.73
C TRP A 97 -0.23 -7.37 -2.93
N ASP A 98 0.62 -8.34 -3.28
CA ASP A 98 0.33 -9.31 -4.34
C ASP A 98 -0.75 -10.29 -3.88
N MET A 99 -2.00 -10.05 -4.27
CA MET A 99 -3.14 -10.88 -3.87
C MET A 99 -3.06 -12.29 -4.45
N GLN A 100 -2.55 -12.45 -5.66
CA GLN A 100 -2.37 -13.77 -6.28
C GLN A 100 -1.25 -14.56 -5.60
N GLY A 101 -0.11 -13.89 -5.35
CA GLY A 101 0.99 -14.47 -4.58
C GLY A 101 0.57 -14.84 -3.17
N LEU A 102 -0.24 -14.02 -2.50
CA LEU A 102 -0.77 -14.32 -1.16
C LEU A 102 -1.64 -15.59 -1.16
N GLY A 103 -2.52 -15.72 -2.15
CA GLY A 103 -3.34 -16.92 -2.33
C GLY A 103 -2.51 -18.20 -2.57
N LYS A 104 -1.49 -18.09 -3.46
CA LYS A 104 -0.55 -19.19 -3.71
C LYS A 104 0.23 -19.56 -2.45
N LEU A 105 0.82 -18.56 -1.77
CA LEU A 105 1.61 -18.79 -0.56
C LEU A 105 0.77 -19.46 0.54
N SER A 106 -0.47 -18.99 0.74
CA SER A 106 -1.40 -19.61 1.70
C SER A 106 -1.67 -21.08 1.38
N ALA A 107 -1.87 -21.42 0.10
CA ALA A 107 -2.07 -22.80 -0.34
C ALA A 107 -0.82 -23.66 -0.12
N TYR A 108 0.36 -23.19 -0.52
CA TYR A 108 1.62 -23.93 -0.31
C TYR A 108 1.94 -24.11 1.17
N THR A 109 1.75 -23.10 1.99
CA THR A 109 1.92 -23.20 3.45
C THR A 109 0.99 -24.26 4.06
N THR A 110 -0.27 -24.25 3.65
CA THR A 110 -1.26 -25.23 4.11
C THR A 110 -0.87 -26.65 3.70
N ILE A 111 -0.46 -26.87 2.46
CA ILE A 111 -0.01 -28.17 1.95
C ILE A 111 1.21 -28.66 2.73
N SER A 112 2.20 -27.79 2.97
CA SER A 112 3.41 -28.14 3.71
C SER A 112 3.10 -28.53 5.17
N LEU A 113 2.13 -27.87 5.81
CA LEU A 113 1.65 -28.25 7.14
C LEU A 113 0.97 -29.63 7.13
N ILE A 114 0.07 -29.88 6.17
CA ILE A 114 -0.66 -31.15 6.06
C ILE A 114 0.30 -32.33 5.80
N ASN A 115 1.31 -32.10 4.95
CA ASN A 115 2.31 -33.12 4.64
C ASN A 115 3.31 -33.36 5.79
N GLY A 116 3.38 -32.46 6.76
CA GLY A 116 4.38 -32.52 7.84
C GLY A 116 5.77 -32.03 7.43
N ASP A 117 5.87 -31.31 6.30
CA ASP A 117 7.13 -30.69 5.85
C ASP A 117 7.55 -29.56 6.80
N ILE A 118 6.57 -28.88 7.39
CA ILE A 118 6.71 -27.88 8.44
C ILE A 118 5.70 -28.12 9.56
N THR A 119 6.00 -27.60 10.74
CA THR A 119 5.10 -27.64 11.91
C THR A 119 4.41 -26.33 12.19
N GLY A 120 4.84 -25.25 11.50
CA GLY A 120 4.45 -23.88 11.77
C GLY A 120 5.30 -23.22 12.87
N ALA A 121 6.34 -23.88 13.34
CA ALA A 121 7.27 -23.30 14.31
C ALA A 121 8.20 -22.29 13.63
N LYS A 122 8.67 -21.32 14.42
CA LYS A 122 9.70 -20.38 13.98
C LYS A 122 10.92 -21.12 13.42
N ASP A 123 11.48 -20.59 12.33
CA ASP A 123 12.62 -21.11 11.58
C ASP A 123 12.32 -22.37 10.73
N ASP A 124 11.08 -22.89 10.71
CA ASP A 124 10.67 -23.88 9.72
C ASP A 124 10.82 -23.31 8.31
N LYS A 125 11.27 -24.15 7.36
CA LYS A 125 11.49 -23.74 5.96
C LYS A 125 10.77 -24.66 5.01
N PHE A 126 10.24 -24.06 3.94
CA PHE A 126 9.57 -24.80 2.86
C PHE A 126 9.71 -24.05 1.54
N THR A 127 9.49 -24.78 0.43
CA THR A 127 9.44 -24.20 -0.91
C THR A 127 8.01 -24.02 -1.35
N ALA A 128 7.60 -22.80 -1.65
CA ALA A 128 6.26 -22.45 -2.13
C ALA A 128 6.18 -22.42 -3.66
N GLY A 129 6.55 -23.52 -4.29
CA GLY A 129 6.51 -23.71 -5.74
C GLY A 129 7.26 -22.60 -6.50
N ASP A 130 6.55 -21.91 -7.39
CA ASP A 130 7.10 -20.81 -8.21
C ASP A 130 7.40 -19.52 -7.43
N LEU A 131 6.92 -19.41 -6.20
CA LEU A 131 7.22 -18.28 -5.32
C LEU A 131 8.60 -18.40 -4.65
N GLY A 132 9.22 -19.60 -4.64
CA GLY A 132 10.53 -19.83 -4.03
C GLY A 132 10.48 -20.27 -2.56
N ASP A 133 11.57 -20.03 -1.84
CA ASP A 133 11.76 -20.53 -0.47
C ASP A 133 11.28 -19.51 0.56
N TYR A 134 10.57 -20.02 1.57
CA TYR A 134 10.03 -19.25 2.68
C TYR A 134 10.48 -19.81 4.02
N THR A 135 10.53 -18.93 5.00
CA THR A 135 10.82 -19.29 6.39
C THR A 135 9.68 -18.77 7.27
N VAL A 136 9.24 -19.59 8.20
CA VAL A 136 8.27 -19.18 9.24
C VAL A 136 9.00 -18.26 10.22
N THR A 137 8.44 -17.09 10.46
CA THR A 137 8.99 -16.07 11.37
C THR A 137 8.10 -15.86 12.58
N GLU A 138 8.60 -15.17 13.59
CA GLU A 138 7.83 -14.79 14.76
C GLU A 138 7.02 -13.53 14.43
N ALA A 139 5.74 -13.54 14.76
CA ALA A 139 4.86 -12.40 14.61
C ALA A 139 4.87 -11.51 15.88
N ASP A 140 4.48 -10.26 15.75
CA ASP A 140 4.49 -9.27 16.86
C ASP A 140 3.56 -9.65 18.02
N ASP A 141 2.56 -10.51 17.78
CA ASP A 141 1.60 -11.01 18.78
C ASP A 141 2.09 -12.26 19.54
N GLY A 142 3.31 -12.72 19.24
CA GLY A 142 3.90 -13.93 19.81
C GLY A 142 3.49 -15.23 19.10
N GLY A 143 2.71 -15.14 18.02
CA GLY A 143 2.45 -16.23 17.09
C GLY A 143 3.56 -16.39 16.06
N THR A 144 3.25 -17.13 14.98
CA THR A 144 4.16 -17.30 13.85
C THR A 144 3.49 -16.91 12.55
N GLU A 145 4.26 -16.43 11.60
CA GLU A 145 3.79 -15.97 10.30
C GLU A 145 4.73 -16.37 9.16
N VAL A 146 4.21 -16.32 7.94
CA VAL A 146 5.00 -16.41 6.70
C VAL A 146 4.78 -15.11 5.94
N VAL A 147 5.82 -14.32 5.79
CA VAL A 147 5.75 -13.01 5.14
C VAL A 147 5.90 -13.17 3.62
N LEU A 148 4.88 -12.74 2.87
CA LEU A 148 4.87 -12.83 1.40
C LEU A 148 6.05 -12.08 0.76
N GLY A 149 6.36 -10.90 1.26
CA GLY A 149 7.43 -10.05 0.75
C GLY A 149 7.04 -8.57 0.67
N ALA A 150 7.78 -7.81 -0.14
CA ALA A 150 7.51 -6.39 -0.33
C ALA A 150 6.20 -6.18 -1.10
N PRO A 151 5.47 -5.06 -0.87
CA PRO A 151 4.31 -4.71 -1.65
C PRO A 151 4.68 -4.44 -3.12
N LEU A 152 3.75 -4.73 -4.03
CA LEU A 152 3.87 -4.38 -5.44
C LEU A 152 3.75 -2.86 -5.60
N LYS A 153 4.63 -2.29 -6.40
CA LYS A 153 4.56 -0.89 -6.83
C LYS A 153 3.80 -0.79 -8.14
N PHE A 154 2.88 0.15 -8.22
CA PHE A 154 2.17 0.52 -9.45
C PHE A 154 2.53 1.93 -9.86
N ASP A 155 2.89 2.11 -11.12
CA ASP A 155 3.22 3.38 -11.76
C ASP A 155 2.92 3.31 -13.26
N THR A 156 3.32 4.29 -14.03
CA THR A 156 3.10 4.36 -15.48
C THR A 156 3.62 3.16 -16.27
N SER A 157 4.57 2.41 -15.72
CA SER A 157 5.19 1.27 -16.42
C SER A 157 4.32 0.01 -16.41
N ASN A 158 3.38 -0.11 -15.46
CA ASN A 158 2.61 -1.35 -15.28
C ASN A 158 1.11 -1.14 -15.00
N ILE A 159 0.65 0.08 -14.75
CA ILE A 159 -0.72 0.34 -14.31
C ILE A 159 -1.80 -0.18 -15.28
N GLU A 160 -1.59 -0.05 -16.59
CA GLU A 160 -2.56 -0.50 -17.60
C GLU A 160 -2.78 -2.01 -17.60
N GLU A 161 -1.72 -2.78 -17.35
CA GLU A 161 -1.80 -4.24 -17.25
C GLU A 161 -2.40 -4.66 -15.91
N MET A 162 -1.92 -4.06 -14.81
CA MET A 162 -2.34 -4.40 -13.46
C MET A 162 -3.81 -4.04 -13.19
N ALA A 163 -4.33 -2.96 -13.77
CA ALA A 163 -5.76 -2.60 -13.68
C ALA A 163 -6.72 -3.63 -14.29
N LYS A 164 -6.23 -4.58 -15.07
CA LYS A 164 -7.03 -5.69 -15.61
C LYS A 164 -7.02 -6.92 -14.70
N LEU A 165 -6.10 -6.97 -13.74
CA LEU A 165 -5.89 -8.11 -12.85
C LEU A 165 -6.42 -7.85 -11.43
N TYR A 166 -6.52 -6.57 -11.03
CA TYR A 166 -6.91 -6.13 -9.70
C TYR A 166 -8.10 -5.18 -9.72
#